data_4edfe353ebb8423edb9d06197e114156
#
_entry.id   4edfe353ebb8423edb9d06197e114156
#
_cell.length_a   1.000
_cell.length_b   1.000
_cell.length_c   1.000
_cell.angle_alpha   90.00
_cell.angle_beta   90.00
_cell.angle_gamma   90.00
#
_symmetry.space_group_name_H-M   'P 1'
#
loop_
_entity.id
_entity.type
_entity.pdbx_description
1 polymer ?
#
loop_
_entity_poly.entity_id
_entity_poly.type
_entity_poly.pdbx_seq_one_letter_code
_entity_poly.pdbx_strand_id
1 'polypeptide(L)'
;MRNHLVGLIGDAARSQPDILFLTADLGFSVVEPLQESMGPRFINAGIAEANMITMAAALSFCGFQPYVYSITPFITARCYEQIRNDVCYHGAPVRLIGTAAGFSYGTLGPTHHALEDATIMATLPGMTVFSPATISELDRLFALSSGIEGAIYFRIARENGPNRQSPPFDLEKPVVVWSGGNAINLVTSGSLAGEVFAAADALQAGGVDVRLISLPILAPFPATALWNALAAAPTVVAFEGYEGNPLEAGVARLLSEKASGYPARFLNAGRHFAKKVGGTDFQRAAFQLDAAAIAAAARSLIDQRRENASAHLRVKATTPD
;
A
#
# COMPACT_ATOMS: atom_id res chain seq x y z
N MET A 1 -5.34 0.07 -11.88
CA MET A 1 -5.28 1.30 -11.06
C MET A 1 -4.63 2.47 -11.78
N ARG A 2 -3.47 2.28 -12.42
CA ARG A 2 -2.72 3.34 -13.09
C ARG A 2 -3.56 4.20 -14.05
N ASN A 3 -4.19 3.58 -15.05
CA ASN A 3 -4.99 4.30 -16.04
C ASN A 3 -6.19 5.02 -15.40
N HIS A 4 -6.77 4.40 -14.37
CA HIS A 4 -7.88 4.98 -13.64
C HIS A 4 -7.47 6.27 -12.90
N LEU A 5 -6.33 6.26 -12.19
CA LEU A 5 -5.82 7.46 -11.51
C LEU A 5 -5.51 8.59 -12.50
N VAL A 6 -4.89 8.28 -13.65
CA VAL A 6 -4.63 9.27 -14.71
C VAL A 6 -5.94 9.88 -15.22
N GLY A 7 -6.99 9.07 -15.38
CA GLY A 7 -8.33 9.55 -15.72
C GLY A 7 -8.90 10.50 -14.67
N LEU A 8 -8.83 10.15 -13.39
CA LEU A 8 -9.31 11.01 -12.28
C LEU A 8 -8.59 12.36 -12.26
N ILE A 9 -7.27 12.37 -12.50
CA ILE A 9 -6.49 13.62 -12.59
C ILE A 9 -6.95 14.46 -13.79
N GLY A 10 -7.17 13.83 -14.94
CA GLY A 10 -7.66 14.52 -16.14
C GLY A 10 -9.04 15.13 -15.94
N ASP A 11 -9.94 14.40 -15.27
CA ASP A 11 -11.28 14.91 -14.95
C ASP A 11 -11.22 16.09 -13.97
N ALA A 12 -10.39 16.00 -12.94
CA ALA A 12 -10.17 17.10 -12.00
C ALA A 12 -9.56 18.33 -12.67
N ALA A 13 -8.58 18.14 -13.55
CA ALA A 13 -7.90 19.23 -14.27
C ALA A 13 -8.80 20.02 -15.22
N ARG A 14 -9.99 19.50 -15.60
CA ARG A 14 -10.97 20.25 -16.40
C ARG A 14 -11.61 21.40 -15.61
N SER A 15 -11.79 21.23 -14.30
CA SER A 15 -12.40 22.22 -13.41
C SER A 15 -11.40 22.95 -12.53
N GLN A 16 -10.18 22.44 -12.39
CA GLN A 16 -9.13 22.96 -11.53
C GLN A 16 -7.92 23.38 -12.39
N PRO A 17 -7.79 24.67 -12.74
CA PRO A 17 -6.74 25.16 -13.64
C PRO A 17 -5.34 25.17 -13.00
N ASP A 18 -5.23 25.05 -11.70
CA ASP A 18 -3.99 24.95 -10.93
C ASP A 18 -3.36 23.56 -10.96
N ILE A 19 -4.07 22.52 -11.39
CA ILE A 19 -3.50 21.18 -11.55
C ILE A 19 -2.49 21.17 -12.70
N LEU A 20 -1.27 20.71 -12.37
CA LEU A 20 -0.20 20.40 -13.33
C LEU A 20 0.09 18.90 -13.31
N PHE A 21 0.44 18.34 -14.46
CA PHE A 21 0.91 16.96 -14.54
C PHE A 21 2.33 16.93 -15.09
N LEU A 22 3.25 16.31 -14.33
CA LEU A 22 4.66 16.20 -14.71
C LEU A 22 5.03 14.73 -14.92
N THR A 23 5.77 14.43 -15.98
CA THR A 23 6.32 13.09 -16.25
C THR A 23 7.78 13.18 -16.68
N ALA A 24 8.52 12.08 -16.56
CA ALA A 24 9.93 11.96 -16.92
C ALA A 24 10.10 11.05 -18.14
N ASP A 25 9.57 11.48 -19.29
CA ASP A 25 9.64 10.79 -20.59
C ASP A 25 9.16 9.33 -20.53
N LEU A 26 8.07 9.09 -19.83
CA LEU A 26 7.47 7.77 -19.70
C LEU A 26 5.94 7.85 -19.53
N GLY A 27 5.28 6.70 -19.52
CA GLY A 27 3.83 6.63 -19.44
C GLY A 27 3.15 6.44 -20.79
N PHE A 28 3.90 6.06 -21.83
CA PHE A 28 3.37 5.78 -23.16
C PHE A 28 2.15 4.86 -23.11
N SER A 29 1.16 5.16 -23.97
CA SER A 29 -0.17 4.54 -24.04
C SER A 29 -1.07 4.79 -22.82
N VAL A 30 -0.70 5.74 -21.94
CA VAL A 30 -1.46 6.06 -20.71
C VAL A 30 -1.71 7.56 -20.56
N VAL A 31 -0.67 8.38 -20.83
CA VAL A 31 -0.72 9.83 -20.53
C VAL A 31 -1.02 10.70 -21.73
N GLU A 32 -1.04 10.17 -22.94
CA GLU A 32 -1.29 10.94 -24.17
C GLU A 32 -2.65 11.66 -24.16
N PRO A 33 -3.78 11.03 -23.72
CA PRO A 33 -5.06 11.74 -23.62
C PRO A 33 -4.99 12.92 -22.62
N LEU A 34 -4.16 12.76 -21.58
CA LEU A 34 -3.95 13.81 -20.59
C LEU A 34 -3.11 14.95 -21.17
N GLN A 35 -2.06 14.62 -21.93
CA GLN A 35 -1.23 15.61 -22.65
C GLN A 35 -2.07 16.45 -23.62
N GLU A 36 -2.94 15.82 -24.39
CA GLU A 36 -3.82 16.52 -25.32
C GLU A 36 -4.79 17.46 -24.60
N SER A 37 -5.40 17.00 -23.50
CA SER A 37 -6.41 17.75 -22.77
C SER A 37 -5.86 18.87 -21.89
N MET A 38 -4.66 18.71 -21.33
CA MET A 38 -4.03 19.68 -20.43
C MET A 38 -3.15 20.72 -21.14
N GLY A 39 -2.66 20.45 -22.36
CA GLY A 39 -1.80 21.35 -23.12
C GLY A 39 -0.56 21.80 -22.32
N PRO A 40 -0.33 23.11 -22.11
CA PRO A 40 0.85 23.60 -21.38
C PRO A 40 0.94 23.16 -19.91
N ARG A 41 -0.15 22.65 -19.34
CA ARG A 41 -0.17 22.13 -17.96
C ARG A 41 0.33 20.69 -17.86
N PHE A 42 0.60 20.05 -18.99
CA PHE A 42 1.32 18.78 -19.08
C PHE A 42 2.79 19.06 -19.37
N ILE A 43 3.68 18.66 -18.49
CA ILE A 43 5.11 18.94 -18.55
C ILE A 43 5.88 17.63 -18.64
N ASN A 44 6.58 17.40 -19.76
CA ASN A 44 7.56 16.33 -19.86
C ASN A 44 8.94 16.90 -19.49
N ALA A 45 9.46 16.50 -18.33
CA ALA A 45 10.76 16.96 -17.82
C ALA A 45 11.96 16.21 -18.44
N GLY A 46 11.71 15.28 -19.36
CA GLY A 46 12.74 14.36 -19.86
C GLY A 46 13.15 13.33 -18.83
N ILE A 47 14.17 12.52 -19.10
CA ILE A 47 14.66 11.47 -18.19
C ILE A 47 15.47 12.14 -17.05
N ALA A 48 14.79 12.94 -16.23
CA ALA A 48 15.39 13.79 -15.21
C ALA A 48 14.49 13.87 -13.94
N GLU A 49 14.17 12.73 -13.35
CA GLU A 49 13.19 12.62 -12.27
C GLU A 49 13.54 13.48 -11.05
N ALA A 50 14.83 13.57 -10.66
CA ALA A 50 15.25 14.42 -9.56
C ALA A 50 14.95 15.91 -9.83
N ASN A 51 15.27 16.39 -11.02
CA ASN A 51 14.91 17.76 -11.44
C ASN A 51 13.40 17.98 -11.52
N MET A 52 12.64 16.98 -11.97
CA MET A 52 11.18 17.01 -12.01
C MET A 52 10.57 17.21 -10.61
N ILE A 53 11.10 16.56 -9.59
CA ILE A 53 10.65 16.74 -8.19
C ILE A 53 10.93 18.17 -7.70
N THR A 54 12.15 18.67 -7.89
CA THR A 54 12.50 20.06 -7.51
C THR A 54 11.62 21.09 -8.25
N MET A 55 11.39 20.87 -9.54
CA MET A 55 10.48 21.70 -10.33
C MET A 55 9.04 21.67 -9.77
N ALA A 56 8.53 20.49 -9.43
CA ALA A 56 7.20 20.34 -8.87
C ALA A 56 7.06 21.07 -7.52
N ALA A 57 8.06 20.98 -6.66
CA ALA A 57 8.09 21.72 -5.40
C ALA A 57 8.04 23.23 -5.65
N ALA A 58 8.86 23.75 -6.56
CA ALA A 58 8.85 25.18 -6.91
C ALA A 58 7.50 25.64 -7.48
N LEU A 59 6.90 24.84 -8.37
CA LEU A 59 5.58 25.14 -8.96
C LEU A 59 4.49 25.16 -7.90
N SER A 60 4.57 24.30 -6.87
CA SER A 60 3.59 24.31 -5.78
C SER A 60 3.62 25.62 -4.97
N PHE A 61 4.79 26.24 -4.79
CA PHE A 61 4.92 27.55 -4.15
C PHE A 61 4.41 28.70 -5.02
N CYS A 62 4.23 28.48 -6.33
CA CYS A 62 3.57 29.41 -7.24
C CYS A 62 2.04 29.24 -7.26
N GLY A 63 1.48 28.40 -6.38
CA GLY A 63 0.03 28.19 -6.26
C GLY A 63 -0.52 27.07 -7.15
N PHE A 64 0.33 26.28 -7.78
CA PHE A 64 -0.10 25.11 -8.55
C PHE A 64 -0.18 23.86 -7.68
N GLN A 65 -0.98 22.88 -8.14
CA GLN A 65 -1.06 21.54 -7.56
C GLN A 65 -0.41 20.52 -8.49
N PRO A 66 0.88 20.21 -8.33
CA PRO A 66 1.59 19.32 -9.23
C PRO A 66 1.34 17.84 -8.87
N TYR A 67 0.97 17.06 -9.89
CA TYR A 67 0.96 15.61 -9.91
C TYR A 67 2.18 15.12 -10.68
N VAL A 68 3.07 14.39 -10.02
CA VAL A 68 4.36 13.94 -10.56
C VAL A 68 4.33 12.44 -10.76
N TYR A 69 4.52 11.99 -11.97
CA TYR A 69 4.29 10.61 -12.39
C TYR A 69 5.57 9.95 -12.87
N SER A 70 5.94 8.81 -12.29
CA SER A 70 7.00 7.94 -12.79
C SER A 70 6.83 6.49 -12.30
N ILE A 71 7.71 5.59 -12.78
CA ILE A 71 7.86 4.23 -12.23
C ILE A 71 8.37 4.35 -10.78
N THR A 72 7.82 3.53 -9.90
CA THR A 72 8.04 3.62 -8.45
C THR A 72 9.50 3.76 -8.03
N PRO A 73 10.47 2.89 -8.40
CA PRO A 73 11.87 3.07 -7.99
C PRO A 73 12.49 4.39 -8.47
N PHE A 74 12.04 4.88 -9.63
CA PHE A 74 12.61 6.09 -10.23
C PHE A 74 12.10 7.36 -9.56
N ILE A 75 10.83 7.40 -9.16
CA ILE A 75 10.28 8.55 -8.45
C ILE A 75 10.60 8.52 -6.95
N THR A 76 10.86 7.37 -6.36
CA THR A 76 11.13 7.25 -4.91
C THR A 76 12.63 7.20 -4.59
N ALA A 77 13.29 6.07 -4.80
CA ALA A 77 14.68 5.87 -4.39
C ALA A 77 15.65 6.83 -5.10
N ARG A 78 15.48 7.05 -6.42
CA ARG A 78 16.32 7.97 -7.19
C ARG A 78 16.19 9.44 -6.75
N CYS A 79 14.99 9.84 -6.32
CA CYS A 79 14.65 11.23 -6.00
C CYS A 79 14.49 11.48 -4.50
N TYR A 80 14.92 10.53 -3.65
CA TYR A 80 14.65 10.57 -2.21
C TYR A 80 15.14 11.86 -1.54
N GLU A 81 16.32 12.34 -1.93
CA GLU A 81 16.87 13.59 -1.41
C GLU A 81 15.98 14.79 -1.76
N GLN A 82 15.58 14.92 -3.03
CA GLN A 82 14.75 16.03 -3.48
C GLN A 82 13.36 15.97 -2.83
N ILE A 83 12.77 14.79 -2.71
CA ILE A 83 11.50 14.62 -1.99
C ILE A 83 11.65 15.03 -0.54
N ARG A 84 12.73 14.60 0.13
CA ARG A 84 13.00 14.95 1.52
C ARG A 84 13.18 16.45 1.71
N ASN A 85 14.03 17.08 0.90
CA ASN A 85 14.47 18.46 1.09
C ASN A 85 13.47 19.44 0.46
N ASP A 86 13.15 19.28 -0.83
CA ASP A 86 12.38 20.27 -1.57
C ASP A 86 10.88 20.13 -1.32
N VAL A 87 10.39 18.90 -1.09
CA VAL A 87 8.96 18.63 -0.90
C VAL A 87 8.60 18.56 0.60
N CYS A 88 9.12 17.58 1.33
CA CYS A 88 8.67 17.33 2.70
C CYS A 88 9.14 18.39 3.69
N TYR A 89 10.42 18.77 3.66
CA TYR A 89 10.97 19.76 4.59
C TYR A 89 10.31 21.13 4.43
N HIS A 90 9.91 21.48 3.21
CA HIS A 90 9.21 22.74 2.90
C HIS A 90 7.68 22.62 2.98
N GLY A 91 7.13 21.44 3.23
CA GLY A 91 5.68 21.22 3.26
C GLY A 91 4.99 21.43 1.90
N ALA A 92 5.69 21.24 0.80
CA ALA A 92 5.16 21.45 -0.55
C ALA A 92 4.02 20.45 -0.87
N PRO A 93 2.83 20.90 -1.32
CA PRO A 93 1.69 20.02 -1.59
C PRO A 93 1.80 19.28 -2.92
N VAL A 94 2.88 18.51 -3.09
CA VAL A 94 3.16 17.70 -4.28
C VAL A 94 2.49 16.33 -4.18
N ARG A 95 1.86 15.89 -5.25
CA ARG A 95 1.23 14.56 -5.39
C ARG A 95 2.16 13.65 -6.20
N LEU A 96 2.92 12.80 -5.52
CA LEU A 96 3.87 11.84 -6.12
C LEU A 96 3.12 10.56 -6.50
N ILE A 97 3.24 10.12 -7.75
CA ILE A 97 2.59 8.91 -8.27
C ILE A 97 3.67 7.91 -8.67
N GLY A 98 3.90 6.92 -7.81
CA GLY A 98 4.73 5.78 -8.12
C GLY A 98 3.90 4.64 -8.71
N THR A 99 4.10 4.34 -9.98
CA THR A 99 3.38 3.24 -10.65
C THR A 99 4.17 1.95 -10.62
N ALA A 100 3.45 0.82 -10.72
CA ALA A 100 3.99 -0.53 -10.67
C ALA A 100 4.63 -0.88 -9.33
N ALA A 101 3.89 -0.59 -8.26
CA ALA A 101 4.23 -1.03 -6.90
C ALA A 101 4.46 -2.54 -6.80
N GLY A 102 5.30 -2.97 -5.88
CA GLY A 102 5.59 -4.37 -5.63
C GLY A 102 6.30 -5.06 -6.79
N PHE A 103 5.82 -6.23 -7.14
CA PHE A 103 6.29 -7.03 -8.28
C PHE A 103 5.54 -6.75 -9.60
N SER A 104 4.79 -5.66 -9.73
CA SER A 104 4.01 -5.37 -10.94
C SER A 104 4.83 -5.33 -12.24
N TYR A 105 6.13 -5.07 -12.16
CA TYR A 105 7.12 -5.22 -13.25
C TYR A 105 8.04 -6.41 -13.04
N GLY A 106 7.51 -7.55 -12.57
CA GLY A 106 8.27 -8.75 -12.27
C GLY A 106 9.20 -9.22 -13.37
N THR A 107 8.78 -9.08 -14.64
CA THR A 107 9.58 -9.46 -15.84
C THR A 107 10.77 -8.54 -16.12
N LEU A 108 10.80 -7.32 -15.55
CA LEU A 108 11.91 -6.37 -15.72
C LEU A 108 13.01 -6.53 -14.66
N GLY A 109 12.75 -7.36 -13.66
CA GLY A 109 13.71 -7.70 -12.60
C GLY A 109 13.88 -6.63 -11.52
N PRO A 110 14.85 -6.82 -10.61
CA PRO A 110 15.02 -6.04 -9.39
C PRO A 110 15.18 -4.53 -9.59
N THR A 111 15.65 -4.07 -10.73
CA THR A 111 15.77 -2.64 -11.05
C THR A 111 14.44 -1.92 -11.19
N HIS A 112 13.35 -2.69 -11.36
CA HIS A 112 11.99 -2.17 -11.52
C HIS A 112 11.03 -2.68 -10.45
N HIS A 113 11.44 -3.63 -9.60
CA HIS A 113 10.65 -4.03 -8.44
C HIS A 113 10.59 -2.87 -7.45
N ALA A 114 9.43 -2.69 -6.80
CA ALA A 114 9.19 -1.62 -5.84
C ALA A 114 8.80 -2.23 -4.51
N LEU A 115 9.77 -2.62 -3.71
CA LEU A 115 9.57 -3.34 -2.45
C LEU A 115 10.01 -2.51 -1.23
N GLU A 116 10.89 -1.51 -1.42
CA GLU A 116 11.38 -0.58 -0.41
C GLU A 116 10.62 0.75 -0.38
N ASP A 117 9.91 1.09 -1.44
CA ASP A 117 9.31 2.39 -1.71
C ASP A 117 8.41 2.90 -0.57
N ALA A 118 7.48 2.07 -0.11
CA ALA A 118 6.58 2.44 0.98
C ALA A 118 7.35 2.73 2.28
N THR A 119 8.44 1.99 2.54
CA THR A 119 9.27 2.14 3.73
C THR A 119 9.99 3.48 3.71
N ILE A 120 10.74 3.78 2.65
CA ILE A 120 11.50 5.03 2.57
C ILE A 120 10.59 6.26 2.54
N MET A 121 9.44 6.18 1.86
CA MET A 121 8.48 7.28 1.82
C MET A 121 7.80 7.50 3.18
N ALA A 122 7.45 6.44 3.91
CA ALA A 122 6.82 6.54 5.22
C ALA A 122 7.76 7.09 6.32
N THR A 123 9.08 7.12 6.09
CA THR A 123 10.04 7.71 7.04
C THR A 123 10.12 9.24 6.95
N LEU A 124 9.59 9.84 5.90
CA LEU A 124 9.67 11.29 5.68
C LEU A 124 8.60 12.03 6.50
N PRO A 125 8.98 12.99 7.37
CA PRO A 125 8.01 13.85 8.04
C PRO A 125 7.14 14.61 7.05
N GLY A 126 5.83 14.68 7.30
CA GLY A 126 4.89 15.39 6.43
C GLY A 126 4.48 14.62 5.16
N MET A 127 4.98 13.40 4.95
CA MET A 127 4.57 12.55 3.84
C MET A 127 3.35 11.70 4.23
N THR A 128 2.30 11.77 3.42
CA THR A 128 1.18 10.82 3.48
C THR A 128 1.38 9.73 2.44
N VAL A 129 1.31 8.46 2.83
CA VAL A 129 1.49 7.31 1.93
C VAL A 129 0.17 6.61 1.69
N PHE A 130 -0.35 6.70 0.48
CA PHE A 130 -1.53 6.00 0.00
C PHE A 130 -1.14 4.69 -0.71
N SER A 131 -1.84 3.61 -0.38
CA SER A 131 -1.61 2.28 -0.96
C SER A 131 -2.94 1.55 -1.12
N PRO A 132 -3.77 1.93 -2.12
CA PRO A 132 -5.10 1.37 -2.32
C PRO A 132 -5.07 -0.10 -2.73
N ALA A 133 -5.97 -0.90 -2.15
CA ALA A 133 -6.18 -2.30 -2.48
C ALA A 133 -7.10 -2.49 -3.70
N THR A 134 -8.05 -1.58 -3.91
CA THR A 134 -9.06 -1.64 -4.99
C THR A 134 -9.21 -0.30 -5.70
N ILE A 135 -9.87 -0.32 -6.85
CA ILE A 135 -10.25 0.93 -7.56
C ILE A 135 -11.14 1.81 -6.67
N SER A 136 -12.07 1.22 -5.95
CA SER A 136 -12.96 1.96 -5.06
C SER A 136 -12.22 2.64 -3.89
N GLU A 137 -11.17 2.01 -3.35
CA GLU A 137 -10.30 2.68 -2.38
C GLU A 137 -9.52 3.83 -3.03
N LEU A 138 -9.04 3.64 -4.26
CA LEU A 138 -8.34 4.69 -4.99
C LEU A 138 -9.23 5.91 -5.25
N ASP A 139 -10.48 5.71 -5.68
CA ASP A 139 -11.46 6.79 -5.86
C ASP A 139 -11.64 7.59 -4.57
N ARG A 140 -11.79 6.88 -3.46
CA ARG A 140 -11.96 7.52 -2.16
C ARG A 140 -10.71 8.28 -1.72
N LEU A 141 -9.52 7.69 -1.88
CA LEU A 141 -8.25 8.35 -1.55
C LEU A 141 -8.00 9.58 -2.42
N PHE A 142 -8.33 9.51 -3.70
CA PHE A 142 -8.21 10.65 -4.60
C PHE A 142 -9.11 11.80 -4.13
N ALA A 143 -10.37 11.51 -3.80
CA ALA A 143 -11.29 12.52 -3.26
C ALA A 143 -10.81 13.10 -1.92
N LEU A 144 -10.25 12.29 -1.02
CA LEU A 144 -9.71 12.73 0.26
C LEU A 144 -8.40 13.53 0.12
N SER A 145 -7.67 13.36 -0.97
CA SER A 145 -6.35 13.98 -1.18
C SER A 145 -6.39 15.51 -1.22
N SER A 146 -7.52 16.10 -1.60
CA SER A 146 -7.72 17.57 -1.62
C SER A 146 -7.75 18.19 -0.22
N GLY A 147 -8.10 17.42 0.80
CA GLY A 147 -8.14 17.85 2.20
C GLY A 147 -6.82 17.64 2.95
N ILE A 148 -5.78 17.14 2.29
CA ILE A 148 -4.47 16.87 2.91
C ILE A 148 -3.48 17.97 2.53
N GLU A 149 -3.00 18.67 3.56
CA GLU A 149 -1.86 19.58 3.43
C GLU A 149 -0.55 18.79 3.30
N GLY A 150 0.42 19.33 2.54
CA GLY A 150 1.72 18.68 2.32
C GLY A 150 1.71 17.58 1.26
N ALA A 151 2.74 16.74 1.30
CA ALA A 151 3.02 15.77 0.27
C ALA A 151 2.18 14.49 0.39
N ILE A 152 1.75 13.96 -0.75
CA ILE A 152 1.12 12.63 -0.83
C ILE A 152 1.90 11.75 -1.81
N TYR A 153 2.20 10.54 -1.39
CA TYR A 153 2.72 9.49 -2.26
C TYR A 153 1.61 8.48 -2.56
N PHE A 154 1.19 8.39 -3.81
CA PHE A 154 0.29 7.37 -4.33
C PHE A 154 1.10 6.15 -4.79
N ARG A 155 1.08 5.08 -4.01
CA ARG A 155 1.68 3.78 -4.32
C ARG A 155 0.71 2.95 -5.14
N ILE A 156 0.86 2.94 -6.47
CA ILE A 156 -0.14 2.40 -7.39
C ILE A 156 0.35 1.12 -8.06
N ALA A 157 -0.41 0.03 -7.91
CA ALA A 157 -0.20 -1.19 -8.68
C ALA A 157 -0.53 -0.97 -10.16
N ARG A 158 0.06 -1.78 -11.04
CA ARG A 158 -0.31 -1.83 -12.45
C ARG A 158 -1.70 -2.43 -12.64
N GLU A 159 -1.99 -3.48 -11.88
CA GLU A 159 -3.27 -4.18 -11.85
C GLU A 159 -4.34 -3.38 -11.09
N ASN A 160 -5.60 -3.66 -11.37
CA ASN A 160 -6.73 -2.96 -10.73
C ASN A 160 -7.04 -3.44 -9.31
N GLY A 161 -6.42 -4.55 -8.87
CA GLY A 161 -6.78 -5.20 -7.62
C GLY A 161 -8.14 -5.92 -7.70
N PRO A 162 -8.66 -6.42 -6.58
CA PRO A 162 -9.96 -7.08 -6.52
C PRO A 162 -11.09 -6.15 -6.98
N ASN A 163 -11.99 -6.68 -7.82
CA ASN A 163 -13.20 -5.94 -8.24
C ASN A 163 -14.26 -6.00 -7.15
N ARG A 164 -14.05 -5.23 -6.08
CA ARG A 164 -14.97 -5.13 -4.93
C ARG A 164 -15.17 -3.67 -4.56
N GLN A 165 -16.40 -3.32 -4.21
CA GLN A 165 -16.75 -2.01 -3.69
C GLN A 165 -16.27 -1.88 -2.24
N SER A 166 -15.44 -0.89 -1.96
CA SER A 166 -14.93 -0.64 -0.61
C SER A 166 -16.03 -0.20 0.35
N PRO A 167 -16.08 -0.75 1.56
CA PRO A 167 -16.75 -0.09 2.67
C PRO A 167 -16.25 1.36 2.84
N PRO A 168 -17.10 2.27 3.35
CA PRO A 168 -16.71 3.66 3.53
C PRO A 168 -15.59 3.81 4.57
N PHE A 169 -14.65 4.71 4.29
CA PHE A 169 -13.59 5.13 5.21
C PHE A 169 -13.28 6.61 4.99
N ASP A 170 -12.55 7.22 5.93
CA ASP A 170 -12.13 8.63 5.89
C ASP A 170 -10.71 8.79 6.49
N LEU A 171 -10.24 10.03 6.60
CA LEU A 171 -8.90 10.32 7.15
C LEU A 171 -8.79 10.06 8.66
N GLU A 172 -9.90 10.08 9.40
CA GLU A 172 -9.92 9.78 10.84
C GLU A 172 -9.89 8.27 11.10
N LYS A 173 -10.53 7.50 10.22
CA LYS A 173 -10.64 6.03 10.29
C LYS A 173 -10.23 5.40 8.97
N PRO A 174 -8.95 5.51 8.57
CA PRO A 174 -8.47 5.03 7.27
C PRO A 174 -8.17 3.53 7.28
N VAL A 175 -9.13 2.74 7.74
CA VAL A 175 -9.06 1.27 7.81
C VAL A 175 -10.36 0.71 7.25
N VAL A 176 -10.24 -0.25 6.33
CA VAL A 176 -11.38 -0.89 5.67
C VAL A 176 -11.53 -2.32 6.16
N VAL A 177 -12.68 -2.63 6.77
CA VAL A 177 -13.04 -4.00 7.19
C VAL A 177 -13.95 -4.63 6.13
N TRP A 178 -13.40 -5.56 5.37
CA TRP A 178 -14.08 -6.25 4.26
C TRP A 178 -14.94 -7.43 4.72
N SER A 179 -14.54 -8.09 5.80
CA SER A 179 -15.32 -9.11 6.49
C SER A 179 -15.05 -9.08 7.99
N GLY A 180 -16.06 -9.40 8.79
CA GLY A 180 -16.08 -9.19 10.25
C GLY A 180 -15.84 -10.43 11.09
N GLY A 181 -15.15 -11.47 10.60
CA GLY A 181 -14.90 -12.73 11.31
C GLY A 181 -14.02 -12.60 12.57
N ASN A 182 -13.96 -13.67 13.37
CA ASN A 182 -13.32 -13.66 14.68
C ASN A 182 -12.29 -14.80 14.89
N ALA A 183 -12.06 -15.67 13.90
CA ALA A 183 -11.09 -16.76 14.03
C ALA A 183 -9.66 -16.34 13.69
N ILE A 184 -9.49 -15.44 12.71
CA ILE A 184 -8.21 -14.95 12.21
C ILE A 184 -8.37 -13.56 11.59
N ASN A 185 -7.41 -12.67 11.82
CA ASN A 185 -7.28 -11.41 11.09
C ASN A 185 -6.32 -11.60 9.90
N LEU A 186 -6.73 -11.18 8.70
CA LEU A 186 -5.86 -10.98 7.55
C LEU A 186 -5.76 -9.48 7.29
N VAL A 187 -4.55 -8.93 7.38
CA VAL A 187 -4.28 -7.50 7.22
C VAL A 187 -3.37 -7.28 6.04
N THR A 188 -3.76 -6.38 5.12
CA THR A 188 -3.00 -6.08 3.91
C THR A 188 -3.10 -4.61 3.50
N SER A 189 -2.36 -4.25 2.46
CA SER A 189 -2.42 -2.95 1.78
C SER A 189 -1.92 -3.07 0.34
N GLY A 190 -2.51 -2.31 -0.56
CA GLY A 190 -2.00 -2.10 -1.91
C GLY A 190 -1.96 -3.33 -2.80
N SER A 191 -0.86 -3.50 -3.53
CA SER A 191 -0.71 -4.42 -4.66
C SER A 191 -0.93 -5.90 -4.33
N LEU A 192 -0.72 -6.32 -3.07
CA LEU A 192 -0.91 -7.71 -2.66
C LEU A 192 -2.39 -8.07 -2.35
N ALA A 193 -3.28 -7.09 -2.32
CA ALA A 193 -4.66 -7.30 -1.91
C ALA A 193 -5.36 -8.44 -2.66
N GLY A 194 -5.08 -8.61 -3.96
CA GLY A 194 -5.66 -9.71 -4.76
C GLY A 194 -5.39 -11.08 -4.14
N GLU A 195 -4.17 -11.35 -3.73
CA GLU A 195 -3.77 -12.60 -3.12
C GLU A 195 -4.38 -12.79 -1.73
N VAL A 196 -4.41 -11.73 -0.92
CA VAL A 196 -4.97 -11.80 0.43
C VAL A 196 -6.49 -12.00 0.40
N PHE A 197 -7.19 -11.36 -0.55
CA PHE A 197 -8.62 -11.55 -0.74
C PHE A 197 -8.94 -12.98 -1.21
N ALA A 198 -8.17 -13.52 -2.16
CA ALA A 198 -8.31 -14.90 -2.60
C ALA A 198 -8.04 -15.90 -1.46
N ALA A 199 -7.04 -15.62 -0.62
CA ALA A 199 -6.77 -16.43 0.58
C ALA A 199 -7.93 -16.37 1.57
N ALA A 200 -8.51 -15.19 1.80
CA ALA A 200 -9.69 -15.02 2.66
C ALA A 200 -10.89 -15.82 2.15
N ASP A 201 -11.19 -15.73 0.84
CA ASP A 201 -12.29 -16.48 0.21
C ASP A 201 -12.08 -17.99 0.34
N ALA A 202 -10.86 -18.49 0.11
CA ALA A 202 -10.52 -19.92 0.26
C ALA A 202 -10.62 -20.41 1.71
N LEU A 203 -10.26 -19.59 2.68
CA LEU A 203 -10.41 -19.89 4.10
C LEU A 203 -11.88 -19.92 4.52
N GLN A 204 -12.68 -18.94 4.08
CA GLN A 204 -14.11 -18.86 4.36
C GLN A 204 -14.87 -20.02 3.73
N ALA A 205 -14.54 -20.40 2.49
CA ALA A 205 -15.10 -21.59 1.84
C ALA A 205 -14.76 -22.89 2.63
N GLY A 206 -13.64 -22.91 3.33
CA GLY A 206 -13.24 -23.97 4.27
C GLY A 206 -13.82 -23.85 5.68
N GLY A 207 -14.78 -22.95 5.91
CA GLY A 207 -15.47 -22.77 7.20
C GLY A 207 -14.71 -21.96 8.23
N VAL A 208 -13.64 -21.23 7.84
CA VAL A 208 -12.91 -20.34 8.75
C VAL A 208 -13.57 -18.97 8.79
N ASP A 209 -13.84 -18.46 9.98
CA ASP A 209 -14.42 -17.12 10.20
C ASP A 209 -13.33 -16.04 10.12
N VAL A 210 -13.14 -15.50 8.91
CA VAL A 210 -12.04 -14.57 8.57
C VAL A 210 -12.46 -13.13 8.76
N ARG A 211 -11.62 -12.34 9.43
CA ARG A 211 -11.67 -10.88 9.42
C ARG A 211 -10.64 -10.38 8.40
N LEU A 212 -11.11 -9.74 7.34
CA LEU A 212 -10.27 -9.19 6.28
C LEU A 212 -10.22 -7.67 6.40
N ILE A 213 -9.01 -7.13 6.46
CA ILE A 213 -8.74 -5.70 6.68
C ILE A 213 -7.74 -5.21 5.64
N SER A 214 -8.02 -4.06 5.02
CA SER A 214 -7.02 -3.30 4.26
C SER A 214 -6.73 -1.95 4.91
N LEU A 215 -5.48 -1.48 4.76
CA LEU A 215 -5.05 -0.15 5.14
C LEU A 215 -4.74 0.67 3.88
N PRO A 216 -5.67 1.51 3.41
CA PRO A 216 -5.44 2.38 2.26
C PRO A 216 -4.40 3.46 2.52
N ILE A 217 -4.13 3.80 3.79
CA ILE A 217 -3.14 4.78 4.24
C ILE A 217 -2.13 4.08 5.15
N LEU A 218 -0.84 4.12 4.74
CA LEU A 218 0.27 3.51 5.48
C LEU A 218 1.02 4.51 6.36
N ALA A 219 1.03 5.77 5.97
CA ALA A 219 1.60 6.87 6.76
C ALA A 219 0.70 8.11 6.65
N PRO A 220 0.37 8.77 7.79
CA PRO A 220 0.63 8.31 9.16
C PRO A 220 -0.06 6.97 9.46
N PHE A 221 0.60 6.10 10.24
CA PHE A 221 0.06 4.76 10.53
C PHE A 221 -1.19 4.84 11.44
N PRO A 222 -2.34 4.27 11.04
CA PRO A 222 -3.63 4.44 11.73
C PRO A 222 -3.79 3.47 12.92
N ALA A 223 -2.90 3.55 13.91
CA ALA A 223 -2.81 2.58 15.01
C ALA A 223 -4.13 2.39 15.78
N THR A 224 -4.78 3.48 16.17
CA THR A 224 -6.04 3.42 16.94
C THR A 224 -7.19 2.84 16.11
N ALA A 225 -7.32 3.27 14.85
CA ALA A 225 -8.37 2.76 13.97
C ALA A 225 -8.18 1.27 13.68
N LEU A 226 -6.92 0.84 13.45
CA LEU A 226 -6.61 -0.57 13.23
C LEU A 226 -6.87 -1.41 14.48
N TRP A 227 -6.46 -0.95 15.67
CA TRP A 227 -6.73 -1.68 16.90
C TRP A 227 -8.23 -1.95 17.10
N ASN A 228 -9.06 -0.94 16.86
CA ASN A 228 -10.51 -1.06 16.97
C ASN A 228 -11.12 -1.96 15.88
N ALA A 229 -10.43 -2.15 14.77
CA ALA A 229 -10.87 -3.01 13.67
C ALA A 229 -10.46 -4.48 13.85
N LEU A 230 -9.39 -4.77 14.59
CA LEU A 230 -8.91 -6.14 14.81
C LEU A 230 -9.87 -6.93 15.69
N ALA A 231 -10.05 -8.21 15.37
CA ALA A 231 -10.65 -9.18 16.29
C ALA A 231 -9.61 -9.63 17.34
N ALA A 232 -10.09 -10.12 18.50
CA ALA A 232 -9.27 -10.79 19.51
C ALA A 232 -8.83 -12.20 19.03
N ALA A 233 -8.01 -12.23 17.98
CA ALA A 233 -7.62 -13.41 17.21
C ALA A 233 -6.18 -13.30 16.69
N PRO A 234 -5.55 -14.42 16.29
CA PRO A 234 -4.28 -14.41 15.58
C PRO A 234 -4.34 -13.50 14.35
N THR A 235 -3.20 -12.97 13.94
CA THR A 235 -3.13 -12.00 12.83
C THR A 235 -2.07 -12.42 11.81
N VAL A 236 -2.46 -12.54 10.54
CA VAL A 236 -1.54 -12.58 9.40
C VAL A 236 -1.49 -11.20 8.77
N VAL A 237 -0.29 -10.65 8.64
CA VAL A 237 -0.01 -9.40 7.94
C VAL A 237 0.74 -9.76 6.68
N ALA A 238 0.17 -9.43 5.52
CA ALA A 238 0.80 -9.70 4.23
C ALA A 238 0.95 -8.41 3.41
N PHE A 239 2.18 -8.12 2.99
CA PHE A 239 2.51 -6.92 2.24
C PHE A 239 3.58 -7.19 1.19
N GLU A 240 3.38 -6.68 -0.01
CA GLU A 240 4.34 -6.76 -1.11
C GLU A 240 5.40 -5.68 -0.98
N GLY A 241 6.32 -5.91 -0.06
CA GLY A 241 7.45 -5.06 0.30
C GLY A 241 8.52 -5.85 1.05
N TYR A 242 9.69 -5.26 1.27
CA TYR A 242 10.73 -5.88 2.08
C TYR A 242 10.33 -5.98 3.55
N GLU A 243 11.04 -6.84 4.29
CA GLU A 243 10.94 -6.97 5.75
C GLU A 243 11.13 -5.61 6.43
N GLY A 244 10.32 -5.31 7.45
CA GLY A 244 10.33 -4.02 8.13
C GLY A 244 9.55 -2.93 7.41
N ASN A 245 8.70 -3.28 6.45
CA ASN A 245 7.81 -2.35 5.78
C ASN A 245 6.83 -1.65 6.76
N PRO A 246 6.22 -0.51 6.39
CA PRO A 246 5.43 0.30 7.32
C PRO A 246 4.18 -0.44 7.85
N LEU A 247 3.56 -1.33 7.06
CA LEU A 247 2.44 -2.13 7.54
C LEU A 247 2.88 -3.10 8.63
N GLU A 248 3.94 -3.86 8.37
CA GLU A 248 4.51 -4.82 9.32
C GLU A 248 4.98 -4.14 10.61
N ALA A 249 5.81 -3.11 10.49
CA ALA A 249 6.36 -2.38 11.64
C ALA A 249 5.24 -1.74 12.49
N GLY A 250 4.24 -1.15 11.84
CA GLY A 250 3.09 -0.54 12.52
C GLY A 250 2.23 -1.55 13.26
N VAL A 251 1.91 -2.69 12.64
CA VAL A 251 1.13 -3.76 13.28
C VAL A 251 1.91 -4.41 14.40
N ALA A 252 3.20 -4.74 14.20
CA ALA A 252 4.04 -5.36 15.24
C ALA A 252 4.12 -4.47 16.48
N ARG A 253 4.38 -3.16 16.30
CA ARG A 253 4.39 -2.19 17.39
C ARG A 253 3.04 -2.12 18.08
N LEU A 254 1.93 -2.03 17.35
CA LEU A 254 0.58 -1.96 17.88
C LEU A 254 0.24 -3.18 18.75
N LEU A 255 0.51 -4.40 18.26
CA LEU A 255 0.25 -5.64 18.99
C LEU A 255 1.11 -5.74 20.26
N SER A 256 2.36 -5.28 20.23
CA SER A 256 3.25 -5.22 21.39
C SER A 256 2.78 -4.20 22.42
N GLU A 257 2.49 -2.96 22.02
CA GLU A 257 2.02 -1.89 22.91
C GLU A 257 0.69 -2.24 23.61
N LYS A 258 -0.18 -2.98 22.91
CA LYS A 258 -1.47 -3.42 23.44
C LYS A 258 -1.40 -4.75 24.19
N ALA A 259 -0.23 -5.39 24.28
CA ALA A 259 -0.04 -6.71 24.88
C ALA A 259 -1.13 -7.70 24.44
N SER A 260 -1.34 -7.81 23.12
CA SER A 260 -2.51 -8.48 22.52
C SER A 260 -2.65 -9.96 22.94
N GLY A 261 -1.55 -10.62 23.30
CA GLY A 261 -1.51 -12.04 23.65
C GLY A 261 -1.79 -13.00 22.49
N TYR A 262 -2.12 -12.48 21.29
CA TYR A 262 -2.38 -13.28 20.10
C TYR A 262 -1.16 -13.31 19.18
N PRO A 263 -0.83 -14.50 18.62
CA PRO A 263 0.30 -14.62 17.72
C PRO A 263 0.05 -13.86 16.40
N ALA A 264 1.13 -13.32 15.84
CA ALA A 264 1.10 -12.70 14.54
C ALA A 264 2.15 -13.34 13.60
N ARG A 265 1.85 -13.38 12.31
CA ARG A 265 2.78 -13.78 11.25
C ARG A 265 2.84 -12.72 10.18
N PHE A 266 4.06 -12.37 9.80
CA PHE A 266 4.35 -11.35 8.81
C PHE A 266 4.87 -12.02 7.54
N LEU A 267 4.20 -11.76 6.41
CA LEU A 267 4.55 -12.27 5.08
C LEU A 267 5.00 -11.08 4.23
N ASN A 268 6.24 -11.11 3.79
CA ASN A 268 6.89 -10.05 3.05
C ASN A 268 7.95 -10.64 2.09
N ALA A 269 8.62 -9.81 1.30
CA ALA A 269 9.65 -10.24 0.36
C ALA A 269 11.04 -10.50 0.98
N GLY A 270 11.14 -10.57 2.32
CA GLY A 270 12.41 -10.74 3.02
C GLY A 270 13.34 -9.54 2.82
N ARG A 271 14.67 -9.79 2.87
CA ARG A 271 15.72 -8.77 2.69
C ARG A 271 16.70 -9.17 1.58
N HIS A 272 16.18 -9.60 0.45
CA HIS A 272 17.01 -10.00 -0.69
C HIS A 272 16.33 -9.68 -2.02
N PHE A 273 17.15 -9.39 -3.02
CA PHE A 273 16.64 -9.17 -4.38
C PHE A 273 16.19 -10.49 -5.01
N ALA A 274 15.19 -10.40 -5.89
CA ALA A 274 14.76 -11.55 -6.69
C ALA A 274 15.90 -12.06 -7.57
N LYS A 275 16.24 -13.33 -7.45
CA LYS A 275 17.33 -13.97 -8.24
C LYS A 275 16.87 -14.44 -9.61
N LYS A 276 15.56 -14.64 -9.79
CA LYS A 276 14.95 -15.08 -11.04
C LYS A 276 13.93 -14.04 -11.50
N VAL A 277 13.87 -13.84 -12.81
CA VAL A 277 12.92 -12.95 -13.46
C VAL A 277 11.71 -13.75 -13.90
N GLY A 278 10.52 -13.20 -13.72
CA GLY A 278 9.25 -13.82 -14.10
C GLY A 278 8.09 -12.84 -13.94
N GLY A 279 6.87 -13.24 -14.28
CA GLY A 279 5.67 -12.43 -14.08
C GLY A 279 5.37 -12.16 -12.59
N THR A 280 4.41 -11.29 -12.31
CA THR A 280 3.99 -10.93 -10.94
C THR A 280 3.64 -12.16 -10.11
N ASP A 281 2.83 -13.07 -10.65
CA ASP A 281 2.41 -14.30 -9.94
C ASP A 281 3.58 -15.22 -9.65
N PHE A 282 4.53 -15.34 -10.60
CA PHE A 282 5.76 -16.11 -10.39
C PHE A 282 6.59 -15.53 -9.23
N GLN A 283 6.72 -14.20 -9.15
CA GLN A 283 7.46 -13.55 -8.08
C GLN A 283 6.74 -13.75 -6.73
N ARG A 284 5.42 -13.54 -6.69
CA ARG A 284 4.64 -13.77 -5.47
C ARG A 284 4.77 -15.19 -4.95
N ALA A 285 4.64 -16.19 -5.82
CA ALA A 285 4.83 -17.59 -5.45
C ALA A 285 6.27 -17.86 -4.94
N ALA A 286 7.29 -17.32 -5.61
CA ALA A 286 8.70 -17.50 -5.22
C ALA A 286 9.01 -16.89 -3.83
N PHE A 287 8.29 -15.83 -3.43
CA PHE A 287 8.42 -15.18 -2.13
C PHE A 287 7.35 -15.61 -1.11
N GLN A 288 6.54 -16.63 -1.42
CA GLN A 288 5.46 -17.14 -0.57
C GLN A 288 4.42 -16.04 -0.21
N LEU A 289 4.14 -15.18 -1.17
CA LEU A 289 3.15 -14.11 -1.08
C LEU A 289 1.90 -14.40 -1.91
N ASP A 290 1.74 -15.61 -2.44
CA ASP A 290 0.53 -16.04 -3.13
C ASP A 290 -0.59 -16.41 -2.15
N ALA A 291 -1.81 -16.53 -2.65
CA ALA A 291 -3.00 -16.84 -1.85
C ALA A 291 -2.87 -18.16 -1.08
N ALA A 292 -2.21 -19.17 -1.67
CA ALA A 292 -2.02 -20.48 -1.04
C ALA A 292 -1.10 -20.37 0.19
N ALA A 293 0.02 -19.67 0.09
CA ALA A 293 0.96 -19.45 1.18
C ALA A 293 0.32 -18.62 2.31
N ILE A 294 -0.44 -17.59 1.97
CA ILE A 294 -1.16 -16.74 2.93
C ILE A 294 -2.20 -17.58 3.70
N ALA A 295 -3.00 -18.39 2.99
CA ALA A 295 -3.98 -19.27 3.61
C ALA A 295 -3.33 -20.35 4.49
N ALA A 296 -2.20 -20.90 4.09
CA ALA A 296 -1.44 -21.88 4.89
C ALA A 296 -0.90 -21.24 6.18
N ALA A 297 -0.36 -20.03 6.11
CA ALA A 297 0.08 -19.27 7.27
C ALA A 297 -1.06 -19.01 8.26
N ALA A 298 -2.24 -18.65 7.77
CA ALA A 298 -3.43 -18.44 8.60
C ALA A 298 -3.88 -19.73 9.31
N ARG A 299 -3.97 -20.86 8.59
CA ARG A 299 -4.32 -22.17 9.19
C ARG A 299 -3.32 -22.56 10.27
N SER A 300 -2.03 -22.43 10.02
CA SER A 300 -0.98 -22.75 10.99
C SER A 300 -1.15 -21.95 12.30
N LEU A 301 -1.49 -20.67 12.24
CA LEU A 301 -1.73 -19.85 13.43
C LEU A 301 -3.01 -20.27 14.20
N ILE A 302 -4.06 -20.65 13.47
CA ILE A 302 -5.30 -21.15 14.09
C ILE A 302 -5.03 -22.45 14.84
N ASP A 303 -4.29 -23.39 14.24
CA ASP A 303 -3.97 -24.67 14.84
C ASP A 303 -3.08 -24.52 16.07
N GLN A 304 -2.04 -23.70 16.01
CA GLN A 304 -1.20 -23.34 17.17
C GLN A 304 -2.02 -22.78 18.34
N ARG A 305 -3.00 -21.92 18.05
CA ARG A 305 -3.89 -21.40 19.10
C ARG A 305 -4.74 -22.50 19.74
N ARG A 306 -5.26 -23.44 18.97
CA ARG A 306 -6.04 -24.58 19.46
C ARG A 306 -5.20 -25.50 20.35
N GLU A 307 -3.98 -25.79 19.93
CA GLU A 307 -3.04 -26.62 20.69
C GLU A 307 -2.67 -25.96 22.04
N ASN A 308 -2.34 -24.67 22.03
CA ASN A 308 -2.02 -23.92 23.25
C ASN A 308 -3.21 -23.87 24.22
N ALA A 309 -4.43 -23.65 23.73
CA ALA A 309 -5.64 -23.66 24.56
C ALA A 309 -5.89 -25.03 25.18
N SER A 310 -5.69 -26.11 24.42
CA SER A 310 -5.84 -27.48 24.89
C SER A 310 -4.78 -27.87 25.95
N ALA A 311 -3.52 -27.42 25.78
CA ALA A 311 -2.44 -27.61 26.71
C ALA A 311 -2.73 -26.90 28.08
N HIS A 312 -3.23 -25.66 28.03
CA HIS A 312 -3.60 -24.89 29.24
C HIS A 312 -4.72 -25.57 30.04
N LEU A 313 -5.71 -26.14 29.35
CA LEU A 313 -6.80 -26.88 30.03
C LEU A 313 -6.30 -28.16 30.71
N ARG A 314 -5.33 -28.86 30.09
CA ARG A 314 -4.72 -30.06 30.68
C ARG A 314 -3.91 -29.74 31.94
N VAL A 315 -3.14 -28.66 31.93
CA VAL A 315 -2.35 -28.22 33.10
C VAL A 315 -3.27 -27.83 34.27
N LYS A 316 -4.37 -27.11 34.03
CA LYS A 316 -5.36 -26.78 35.07
C LYS A 316 -6.09 -28.01 35.65
N ALA A 317 -6.27 -29.07 34.86
CA ALA A 317 -6.92 -30.30 35.31
C ALA A 317 -5.99 -31.19 36.13
N THR A 318 -4.67 -30.96 36.15
CA THR A 318 -3.67 -31.74 36.85
C THR A 318 -3.10 -31.09 38.12
N THR A 319 -3.48 -29.85 38.43
CA THR A 319 -3.16 -29.17 39.70
C THR A 319 -4.33 -29.41 40.67
N PRO A 320 -4.18 -30.28 41.71
CA PRO A 320 -5.16 -30.34 42.81
C PRO A 320 -5.04 -29.07 43.67
N ASP A 321 -6.21 -28.58 44.15
CA ASP A 321 -6.32 -27.48 45.11
C ASP A 321 -5.56 -27.75 46.41
#